data_9d02a8a46e74fd943e26d62d01d20a81
#
_entry.id   9d02a8a46e74fd943e26d62d01d20a81
#
_cell.length_a   1.000
_cell.length_b   1.000
_cell.length_c   1.000
_cell.angle_alpha   90.00
_cell.angle_beta   90.00
_cell.angle_gamma   90.00
#
_symmetry.space_group_name_H-M   'P 1'
#
loop_
_entity.id
_entity.type
_entity.pdbx_description
1 polymer ?
#
loop_
_entity_poly.entity_id
_entity_poly.type
_entity_poly.pdbx_seq_one_letter_code
_entity_poly.pdbx_strand_id
1 'polypeptide(L)'
;CFDDAATRRGRPSVQAAFGEPLAVLAGDAMIVRAFQVLGEAATSAPRRLGPLLATIAGGTGTPFGIVAGQAWEAEPRVALSDYQRAKTGALFAAATAAGAEAAGAEGRIWRGLGDRLGEAYQVADDIRDVLSDPAVLGKPIGQDVLLGRPSSARELGLDGAIFHFESLVAQAIAAIPDCAGAPRLRALVWMESERLVPRAWCEDAAARRARTQAHA
;
A
#
# COMPACT_ATOMS: atom_id res chain seq x y z
N CYS A 1 -9.90 14.34 7.51
CA CYS A 1 -9.46 14.68 8.87
C CYS A 1 -7.94 14.54 9.03
N PHE A 2 -7.36 13.33 9.01
CA PHE A 2 -5.94 13.13 9.31
C PHE A 2 -4.98 13.82 8.35
N ASP A 3 -5.24 13.80 7.05
CA ASP A 3 -4.39 14.46 6.04
C ASP A 3 -4.87 15.86 5.67
N ASP A 4 -6.08 16.23 6.06
CA ASP A 4 -6.76 17.51 5.76
C ASP A 4 -6.59 17.99 4.30
N ALA A 5 -6.53 17.04 3.37
CA ALA A 5 -6.27 17.30 1.97
C ALA A 5 -7.51 17.89 1.29
N ALA A 6 -7.39 19.09 0.75
CA ALA A 6 -8.47 19.74 0.00
C ALA A 6 -8.81 18.99 -1.29
N THR A 7 -7.82 18.33 -1.91
CA THR A 7 -7.99 17.60 -3.17
C THR A 7 -7.44 16.18 -3.09
N ARG A 8 -8.07 15.25 -3.82
CA ARG A 8 -7.62 13.88 -4.01
C ARG A 8 -7.83 13.47 -5.46
N ARG A 9 -6.75 13.01 -6.13
CA ARG A 9 -6.78 12.61 -7.55
C ARG A 9 -7.35 13.69 -8.46
N GLY A 10 -6.97 14.95 -8.23
CA GLY A 10 -7.40 16.11 -9.03
C GLY A 10 -8.86 16.55 -8.81
N ARG A 11 -9.56 16.00 -7.79
CA ARG A 11 -10.92 16.39 -7.41
C ARG A 11 -10.96 16.87 -5.97
N PRO A 12 -11.92 17.73 -5.58
CA PRO A 12 -12.14 18.04 -4.18
C PRO A 12 -12.35 16.77 -3.35
N SER A 13 -11.75 16.69 -2.16
CA SER A 13 -12.03 15.60 -1.23
C SER A 13 -13.51 15.66 -0.79
N VAL A 14 -14.06 14.55 -0.32
CA VAL A 14 -15.47 14.51 0.17
C VAL A 14 -15.66 15.51 1.31
N GLN A 15 -14.69 15.62 2.19
CA GLN A 15 -14.66 16.59 3.28
C GLN A 15 -14.69 18.04 2.77
N ALA A 16 -13.91 18.37 1.75
CA ALA A 16 -13.86 19.71 1.17
C ALA A 16 -15.15 20.05 0.39
N ALA A 17 -15.76 19.05 -0.28
CA ALA A 17 -16.96 19.25 -1.10
C ALA A 17 -18.27 19.24 -0.28
N PHE A 18 -18.35 18.40 0.76
CA PHE A 18 -19.62 18.10 1.45
C PHE A 18 -19.54 18.23 2.98
N GLY A 19 -18.37 18.58 3.52
CA GLY A 19 -18.13 18.69 4.96
C GLY A 19 -17.73 17.36 5.62
N GLU A 20 -17.12 17.48 6.80
CA GLU A 20 -16.58 16.34 7.56
C GLU A 20 -17.65 15.32 7.97
N PRO A 21 -18.85 15.70 8.46
CA PRO A 21 -19.85 14.71 8.86
C PRO A 21 -20.25 13.77 7.71
N LEU A 22 -20.44 14.30 6.48
CA LEU A 22 -20.78 13.48 5.32
C LEU A 22 -19.58 12.64 4.84
N ALA A 23 -18.37 13.15 5.00
CA ALA A 23 -17.17 12.37 4.67
C ALA A 23 -17.03 11.13 5.56
N VAL A 24 -17.26 11.24 6.87
CA VAL A 24 -17.27 10.12 7.81
C VAL A 24 -18.35 9.12 7.43
N LEU A 25 -19.59 9.56 7.27
CA LEU A 25 -20.72 8.68 6.88
C LEU A 25 -20.49 7.97 5.54
N ALA A 26 -19.86 8.64 4.57
CA ALA A 26 -19.50 8.02 3.30
C ALA A 26 -18.47 6.89 3.49
N GLY A 27 -17.47 7.10 4.36
CA GLY A 27 -16.50 6.08 4.73
C GLY A 27 -17.16 4.87 5.39
N ASP A 28 -18.01 5.10 6.36
CA ASP A 28 -18.78 4.05 7.06
C ASP A 28 -19.64 3.25 6.08
N ALA A 29 -20.38 3.96 5.20
CA ALA A 29 -21.19 3.31 4.18
C ALA A 29 -20.38 2.44 3.22
N MET A 30 -19.16 2.84 2.86
CA MET A 30 -18.27 2.04 2.00
C MET A 30 -17.80 0.77 2.71
N ILE A 31 -17.48 0.83 4.01
CA ILE A 31 -17.12 -0.34 4.81
C ILE A 31 -18.32 -1.31 4.89
N VAL A 32 -19.49 -0.79 5.24
CA VAL A 32 -20.72 -1.61 5.29
C VAL A 32 -21.01 -2.25 3.93
N ARG A 33 -20.84 -1.50 2.83
CA ARG A 33 -21.02 -2.04 1.47
C ARG A 33 -20.06 -3.18 1.15
N ALA A 34 -18.83 -3.12 1.62
CA ALA A 34 -17.88 -4.23 1.44
C ALA A 34 -18.41 -5.53 2.08
N PHE A 35 -18.94 -5.47 3.30
CA PHE A 35 -19.53 -6.64 3.96
C PHE A 35 -20.84 -7.09 3.30
N GLN A 36 -21.66 -6.18 2.77
CA GLN A 36 -22.84 -6.55 1.98
C GLN A 36 -22.46 -7.36 0.72
N VAL A 37 -21.42 -6.92 -0.01
CA VAL A 37 -20.93 -7.65 -1.20
C VAL A 37 -20.47 -9.06 -0.84
N LEU A 38 -19.79 -9.23 0.30
CA LEU A 38 -19.41 -10.56 0.79
C LEU A 38 -20.64 -11.43 1.08
N GLY A 39 -21.68 -10.86 1.73
CA GLY A 39 -22.93 -11.54 2.02
C GLY A 39 -23.67 -11.96 0.75
N GLU A 40 -23.74 -11.07 -0.24
CA GLU A 40 -24.33 -11.35 -1.56
C GLU A 40 -23.59 -12.50 -2.28
N ALA A 41 -22.25 -12.47 -2.28
CA ALA A 41 -21.43 -13.51 -2.91
C ALA A 41 -21.55 -14.85 -2.17
N ALA A 42 -21.85 -14.86 -0.89
CA ALA A 42 -22.01 -16.09 -0.08
C ALA A 42 -23.17 -16.95 -0.55
N THR A 43 -24.18 -16.39 -1.23
CA THR A 43 -25.30 -17.16 -1.78
C THR A 43 -24.84 -18.23 -2.77
N SER A 44 -23.79 -17.96 -3.54
CA SER A 44 -23.21 -18.88 -4.52
C SER A 44 -22.01 -19.68 -4.00
N ALA A 45 -21.32 -19.20 -2.96
CA ALA A 45 -20.13 -19.82 -2.40
C ALA A 45 -20.06 -19.73 -0.86
N PRO A 46 -21.01 -20.30 -0.11
CA PRO A 46 -21.17 -20.08 1.32
C PRO A 46 -19.95 -20.49 2.15
N ARG A 47 -19.21 -21.51 1.71
CA ARG A 47 -17.98 -21.97 2.41
C ARG A 47 -16.83 -20.96 2.37
N ARG A 48 -16.86 -20.00 1.45
CA ARG A 48 -15.82 -18.95 1.31
C ARG A 48 -16.09 -17.75 2.19
N LEU A 49 -17.31 -17.57 2.67
CA LEU A 49 -17.70 -16.37 3.44
C LEU A 49 -16.86 -16.21 4.70
N GLY A 50 -16.73 -17.26 5.51
CA GLY A 50 -15.99 -17.19 6.77
C GLY A 50 -14.54 -16.76 6.59
N PRO A 51 -13.73 -17.44 5.75
CA PRO A 51 -12.37 -17.00 5.44
C PRO A 51 -12.29 -15.57 4.91
N LEU A 52 -13.08 -15.21 3.90
CA LEU A 52 -13.09 -13.86 3.31
C LEU A 52 -13.44 -12.78 4.33
N LEU A 53 -14.46 -13.04 5.17
CA LEU A 53 -14.87 -12.12 6.23
C LEU A 53 -13.74 -11.88 7.23
N ALA A 54 -13.09 -12.96 7.71
CA ALA A 54 -11.98 -12.89 8.66
C ALA A 54 -10.77 -12.13 8.05
N THR A 55 -10.45 -12.41 6.79
CA THR A 55 -9.33 -11.77 6.08
C THR A 55 -9.57 -10.28 5.88
N ILE A 56 -10.75 -9.88 5.39
CA ILE A 56 -11.07 -8.48 5.14
C ILE A 56 -11.23 -7.71 6.46
N ALA A 57 -11.92 -8.27 7.45
CA ALA A 57 -12.05 -7.64 8.75
C ALA A 57 -10.70 -7.46 9.46
N GLY A 58 -9.83 -8.47 9.39
CA GLY A 58 -8.47 -8.39 9.95
C GLY A 58 -7.58 -7.35 9.26
N GLY A 59 -7.68 -7.21 7.94
CA GLY A 59 -6.91 -6.20 7.18
C GLY A 59 -7.43 -4.78 7.30
N THR A 60 -8.71 -4.60 7.65
CA THR A 60 -9.32 -3.28 7.79
C THR A 60 -9.44 -2.81 9.24
N GLY A 61 -9.72 -3.70 10.18
CA GLY A 61 -10.07 -3.38 11.57
C GLY A 61 -8.88 -3.23 12.51
N THR A 62 -9.10 -3.63 13.75
CA THR A 62 -8.10 -3.65 14.82
C THR A 62 -7.78 -5.08 15.22
N PRO A 63 -6.62 -5.38 15.82
CA PRO A 63 -5.56 -4.44 16.26
C PRO A 63 -4.48 -4.14 15.20
N PHE A 64 -4.48 -4.78 14.01
CA PHE A 64 -3.38 -4.70 13.04
C PHE A 64 -3.80 -4.30 11.63
N GLY A 65 -5.06 -3.94 11.40
CA GLY A 65 -5.55 -3.45 10.12
C GLY A 65 -5.38 -1.94 9.93
N ILE A 66 -5.84 -1.43 8.78
CA ILE A 66 -5.65 -0.03 8.39
C ILE A 66 -6.24 0.97 9.41
N VAL A 67 -7.35 0.63 10.08
CA VAL A 67 -7.97 1.49 11.11
C VAL A 67 -7.03 1.65 12.30
N ALA A 68 -6.40 0.56 12.77
CA ALA A 68 -5.40 0.62 13.83
C ALA A 68 -4.17 1.41 13.39
N GLY A 69 -3.65 1.13 12.18
CA GLY A 69 -2.50 1.85 11.63
C GLY A 69 -2.76 3.36 11.51
N GLN A 70 -3.96 3.76 11.13
CA GLN A 70 -4.33 5.17 11.06
C GLN A 70 -4.45 5.80 12.46
N ALA A 71 -5.01 5.07 13.44
CA ALA A 71 -5.10 5.56 14.81
C ALA A 71 -3.72 5.74 15.46
N TRP A 72 -2.74 4.95 15.09
CA TRP A 72 -1.36 5.07 15.61
C TRP A 72 -0.66 6.37 15.21
N GLU A 73 -1.16 7.14 14.26
CA GLU A 73 -0.67 8.50 13.99
C GLU A 73 -0.87 9.45 15.19
N ALA A 74 -1.82 9.15 16.07
CA ALA A 74 -2.05 9.91 17.30
C ALA A 74 -1.15 9.45 18.48
N GLU A 75 -0.41 8.35 18.34
CA GLU A 75 0.43 7.81 19.39
C GLU A 75 1.81 8.49 19.39
N PRO A 76 2.34 8.88 20.57
CA PRO A 76 3.60 9.63 20.66
C PRO A 76 4.84 8.79 20.26
N ARG A 77 4.73 7.47 20.26
CA ARG A 77 5.82 6.54 19.90
C ARG A 77 5.28 5.29 19.26
N VAL A 78 5.54 5.12 17.97
CA VAL A 78 5.24 3.91 17.22
C VAL A 78 6.47 3.52 16.42
N ALA A 79 6.78 2.23 16.35
CA ALA A 79 7.81 1.73 15.44
C ALA A 79 7.35 1.93 14.00
N LEU A 80 8.20 2.56 13.17
CA LEU A 80 7.86 2.87 11.77
C LEU A 80 7.39 1.63 11.00
N SER A 81 8.10 0.52 11.14
CA SER A 81 7.76 -0.75 10.48
C SER A 81 6.38 -1.27 10.86
N ASP A 82 5.98 -1.14 12.13
CA ASP A 82 4.67 -1.59 12.59
C ASP A 82 3.56 -0.68 12.09
N TYR A 83 3.79 0.63 12.12
CA TYR A 83 2.88 1.63 11.56
C TYR A 83 2.64 1.42 10.06
N GLN A 84 3.70 1.32 9.26
CA GLN A 84 3.60 1.10 7.82
C GLN A 84 2.92 -0.23 7.48
N ARG A 85 3.24 -1.29 8.24
CA ARG A 85 2.61 -2.60 8.08
C ARG A 85 1.11 -2.54 8.36
N ALA A 86 0.67 -1.89 9.43
CA ALA A 86 -0.74 -1.77 9.77
C ALA A 86 -1.48 -0.81 8.83
N LYS A 87 -0.95 0.39 8.59
CA LYS A 87 -1.61 1.43 7.79
C LYS A 87 -1.73 1.05 6.31
N THR A 88 -0.74 0.38 5.76
CA THR A 88 -0.68 0.07 4.31
C THR A 88 -0.57 -1.43 4.07
N GLY A 89 0.41 -2.11 4.67
CA GLY A 89 0.71 -3.53 4.43
C GLY A 89 -0.47 -4.45 4.68
N ALA A 90 -1.22 -4.23 5.76
CA ALA A 90 -2.36 -5.07 6.14
C ALA A 90 -3.43 -5.17 5.04
N LEU A 91 -3.69 -4.07 4.32
CA LEU A 91 -4.67 -4.06 3.24
C LEU A 91 -4.17 -4.81 2.00
N PHE A 92 -2.88 -4.68 1.66
CA PHE A 92 -2.26 -5.46 0.57
C PHE A 92 -2.25 -6.96 0.90
N ALA A 93 -1.86 -7.33 2.11
CA ALA A 93 -1.88 -8.72 2.57
C ALA A 93 -3.30 -9.31 2.57
N ALA A 94 -4.30 -8.52 3.00
CA ALA A 94 -5.69 -8.94 2.95
C ALA A 94 -6.20 -9.07 1.50
N ALA A 95 -5.83 -8.17 0.60
CA ALA A 95 -6.26 -8.22 -0.80
C ALA A 95 -5.73 -9.48 -1.52
N THR A 96 -4.44 -9.82 -1.34
CA THR A 96 -3.86 -11.03 -1.95
C THR A 96 -4.44 -12.32 -1.36
N ALA A 97 -4.63 -12.37 -0.03
CA ALA A 97 -5.24 -13.50 0.66
C ALA A 97 -6.71 -13.67 0.26
N ALA A 98 -7.50 -12.58 0.26
CA ALA A 98 -8.91 -12.62 -0.13
C ALA A 98 -9.11 -13.03 -1.60
N GLY A 99 -8.23 -12.60 -2.50
CA GLY A 99 -8.24 -13.05 -3.89
C GLY A 99 -8.06 -14.57 -4.03
N ALA A 100 -7.14 -15.15 -3.26
CA ALA A 100 -6.91 -16.59 -3.21
C ALA A 100 -8.13 -17.33 -2.61
N GLU A 101 -8.66 -16.86 -1.49
CA GLU A 101 -9.83 -17.43 -0.82
C GLU A 101 -11.08 -17.36 -1.72
N ALA A 102 -11.27 -16.25 -2.44
CA ALA A 102 -12.33 -16.11 -3.43
C ALA A 102 -12.21 -17.12 -4.59
N ALA A 103 -10.99 -17.51 -4.95
CA ALA A 103 -10.73 -18.59 -5.90
C ALA A 103 -10.82 -20.00 -5.29
N GLY A 104 -11.00 -20.14 -3.99
CA GLY A 104 -11.04 -21.42 -3.26
C GLY A 104 -9.66 -21.97 -2.91
N ALA A 105 -8.63 -21.15 -2.96
CA ALA A 105 -7.27 -21.46 -2.51
C ALA A 105 -7.03 -20.99 -1.07
N GLU A 106 -5.93 -21.42 -0.48
CA GLU A 106 -5.56 -21.08 0.90
C GLU A 106 -4.93 -19.67 0.95
N GLY A 107 -5.66 -18.69 1.51
CA GLY A 107 -5.26 -17.27 1.52
C GLY A 107 -3.95 -17.00 2.24
N ARG A 108 -3.65 -17.74 3.35
CA ARG A 108 -2.43 -17.49 4.15
C ARG A 108 -1.13 -17.62 3.34
N ILE A 109 -1.10 -18.46 2.30
CA ILE A 109 0.07 -18.67 1.44
C ILE A 109 0.37 -17.40 0.61
N TRP A 110 -0.65 -16.59 0.35
CA TRP A 110 -0.57 -15.39 -0.46
C TRP A 110 -0.26 -14.11 0.32
N ARG A 111 -0.29 -14.17 1.67
CA ARG A 111 -0.05 -12.99 2.50
C ARG A 111 1.34 -12.42 2.30
N GLY A 112 2.37 -13.27 2.16
CA GLY A 112 3.75 -12.82 1.94
C GLY A 112 3.92 -11.97 0.69
N LEU A 113 3.20 -12.26 -0.39
CA LEU A 113 3.14 -11.40 -1.57
C LEU A 113 2.57 -10.01 -1.20
N GLY A 114 1.42 -9.99 -0.52
CA GLY A 114 0.77 -8.74 -0.13
C GLY A 114 1.62 -7.90 0.83
N ASP A 115 2.27 -8.52 1.80
CA ASP A 115 3.17 -7.83 2.74
C ASP A 115 4.30 -7.10 1.98
N ARG A 116 4.97 -7.77 1.04
CA ARG A 116 6.03 -7.17 0.23
C ARG A 116 5.54 -6.08 -0.73
N LEU A 117 4.36 -6.28 -1.33
CA LEU A 117 3.74 -5.25 -2.17
C LEU A 117 3.34 -4.00 -1.36
N GLY A 118 2.83 -4.18 -0.15
CA GLY A 118 2.46 -3.07 0.73
C GLY A 118 3.68 -2.26 1.18
N GLU A 119 4.77 -2.93 1.53
CA GLU A 119 6.05 -2.28 1.88
C GLU A 119 6.64 -1.55 0.66
N ALA A 120 6.67 -2.20 -0.52
CA ALA A 120 7.13 -1.58 -1.76
C ALA A 120 6.28 -0.35 -2.14
N TYR A 121 4.97 -0.42 -1.96
CA TYR A 121 4.08 0.71 -2.23
C TYR A 121 4.38 1.91 -1.32
N GLN A 122 4.66 1.67 -0.04
CA GLN A 122 5.02 2.74 0.89
C GLN A 122 6.35 3.39 0.51
N VAL A 123 7.37 2.58 0.19
CA VAL A 123 8.67 3.10 -0.27
C VAL A 123 8.52 3.89 -1.59
N ALA A 124 7.67 3.42 -2.50
CA ALA A 124 7.37 4.14 -3.74
C ALA A 124 6.67 5.48 -3.49
N ASP A 125 5.75 5.56 -2.52
CA ASP A 125 5.10 6.81 -2.14
C ASP A 125 6.11 7.81 -1.57
N ASP A 126 7.02 7.36 -0.71
CA ASP A 126 8.13 8.15 -0.16
C ASP A 126 9.09 8.68 -1.25
N ILE A 127 9.45 7.84 -2.25
CA ILE A 127 10.28 8.24 -3.40
C ILE A 127 9.56 9.30 -4.25
N ARG A 128 8.27 9.08 -4.52
CA ARG A 128 7.45 9.99 -5.32
C ARG A 128 7.21 11.32 -4.63
N ASP A 129 7.12 11.35 -3.31
CA ASP A 129 7.02 12.59 -2.53
C ASP A 129 8.27 13.49 -2.68
N VAL A 130 9.43 12.88 -2.99
CA VAL A 130 10.69 13.60 -3.25
C VAL A 130 10.86 13.99 -4.73
N LEU A 131 10.48 13.10 -5.68
CA LEU A 131 10.83 13.24 -7.10
C LEU A 131 9.71 13.74 -8.00
N SER A 132 8.44 13.61 -7.60
CA SER A 132 7.32 13.95 -8.49
C SER A 132 6.98 15.44 -8.46
N ASP A 133 6.48 15.93 -9.58
CA ASP A 133 5.84 17.24 -9.65
C ASP A 133 4.49 17.21 -8.90
N PRO A 134 4.17 18.22 -8.06
CA PRO A 134 2.88 18.34 -7.38
C PRO A 134 1.67 18.19 -8.30
N ALA A 135 1.78 18.70 -9.54
CA ALA A 135 0.73 18.60 -10.54
C ALA A 135 0.46 17.15 -10.99
N VAL A 136 1.47 16.29 -10.96
CA VAL A 136 1.36 14.86 -11.32
C VAL A 136 0.85 14.01 -10.16
N LEU A 137 1.26 14.32 -8.93
CA LEU A 137 0.84 13.60 -7.72
C LEU A 137 -0.62 13.87 -7.33
N GLY A 138 -1.17 15.04 -7.68
CA GLY A 138 -2.51 15.46 -7.27
C GLY A 138 -2.68 15.61 -5.75
N LYS A 139 -1.57 15.71 -5.00
CA LYS A 139 -1.48 16.02 -3.56
C LYS A 139 -0.30 16.97 -3.32
N PRO A 140 -0.28 17.76 -2.21
CA PRO A 140 0.88 18.55 -1.80
C PRO A 140 2.11 17.66 -1.59
N ILE A 141 3.30 18.12 -2.02
CA ILE A 141 4.59 17.44 -1.79
C ILE A 141 5.19 17.88 -0.46
N GLY A 142 6.08 17.01 0.11
CA GLY A 142 6.84 17.33 1.31
C GLY A 142 5.99 17.34 2.58
N GLN A 143 4.77 16.80 2.55
CA GLN A 143 3.91 16.69 3.73
C GLN A 143 4.55 15.83 4.82
N ASP A 144 5.26 14.77 4.44
CA ASP A 144 5.95 13.90 5.39
C ASP A 144 7.10 14.62 6.11
N VAL A 145 7.78 15.55 5.42
CA VAL A 145 8.79 16.42 6.03
C VAL A 145 8.16 17.42 6.99
N LEU A 146 7.07 18.08 6.58
CA LEU A 146 6.36 19.07 7.39
C LEU A 146 5.75 18.45 8.65
N LEU A 147 5.25 17.21 8.55
CA LEU A 147 4.61 16.47 9.64
C LEU A 147 5.61 15.63 10.47
N GLY A 148 6.92 15.68 10.14
CA GLY A 148 7.94 14.90 10.84
C GLY A 148 7.78 13.39 10.69
N ARG A 149 7.05 12.92 9.67
CA ARG A 149 6.81 11.49 9.43
C ARG A 149 8.11 10.80 9.01
N PRO A 150 8.39 9.61 9.52
CA PRO A 150 9.49 8.79 9.05
C PRO A 150 9.27 8.40 7.58
N SER A 151 10.33 8.44 6.76
CA SER A 151 10.25 8.04 5.35
C SER A 151 11.52 7.30 4.93
N SER A 152 11.38 6.29 4.07
CA SER A 152 12.49 5.50 3.55
C SER A 152 13.49 6.36 2.77
N ALA A 153 13.00 7.35 2.02
CA ALA A 153 13.86 8.29 1.29
C ALA A 153 14.71 9.17 2.23
N ARG A 154 14.20 9.45 3.41
CA ARG A 154 14.90 10.23 4.44
C ARG A 154 15.91 9.39 5.22
N GLU A 155 15.58 8.12 5.53
CA GLU A 155 16.44 7.24 6.31
C GLU A 155 17.58 6.64 5.47
N LEU A 156 17.29 6.24 4.23
CA LEU A 156 18.22 5.55 3.34
C LEU A 156 18.85 6.46 2.28
N GLY A 157 18.39 7.71 2.18
CA GLY A 157 18.63 8.55 1.02
C GLY A 157 17.85 8.08 -0.20
N LEU A 158 17.72 8.93 -1.23
CA LEU A 158 16.91 8.63 -2.40
C LEU A 158 17.37 7.38 -3.15
N ASP A 159 18.67 7.25 -3.42
CA ASP A 159 19.24 6.09 -4.13
C ASP A 159 19.12 4.80 -3.31
N GLY A 160 19.23 4.90 -1.98
CA GLY A 160 19.00 3.79 -1.06
C GLY A 160 17.53 3.35 -1.04
N ALA A 161 16.59 4.28 -1.05
CA ALA A 161 15.16 3.98 -1.12
C ALA A 161 14.77 3.32 -2.45
N ILE A 162 15.32 3.79 -3.58
CA ILE A 162 15.09 3.19 -4.89
C ILE A 162 15.60 1.74 -4.90
N PHE A 163 16.81 1.49 -4.41
CA PHE A 163 17.37 0.12 -4.33
C PHE A 163 16.54 -0.78 -3.41
N HIS A 164 16.06 -0.23 -2.28
CA HIS A 164 15.18 -0.97 -1.37
C HIS A 164 13.85 -1.32 -2.03
N PHE A 165 13.25 -0.39 -2.78
CA PHE A 165 12.05 -0.62 -3.58
C PHE A 165 12.25 -1.77 -4.58
N GLU A 166 13.33 -1.75 -5.38
CA GLU A 166 13.62 -2.83 -6.34
C GLU A 166 13.77 -4.19 -5.66
N SER A 167 14.44 -4.22 -4.51
CA SER A 167 14.59 -5.44 -3.69
C SER A 167 13.24 -5.98 -3.22
N LEU A 168 12.34 -5.10 -2.75
CA LEU A 168 10.99 -5.48 -2.31
C LEU A 168 10.14 -6.01 -3.46
N VAL A 169 10.21 -5.40 -4.64
CA VAL A 169 9.53 -5.89 -5.86
C VAL A 169 10.04 -7.28 -6.24
N ALA A 170 11.35 -7.51 -6.23
CA ALA A 170 11.93 -8.82 -6.50
C ALA A 170 11.46 -9.88 -5.48
N GLN A 171 11.43 -9.52 -4.18
CA GLN A 171 10.91 -10.38 -3.11
C GLN A 171 9.41 -10.67 -3.28
N ALA A 172 8.60 -9.67 -3.67
CA ALA A 172 7.19 -9.85 -3.96
C ALA A 172 6.97 -10.85 -5.10
N ILE A 173 7.72 -10.71 -6.20
CA ILE A 173 7.68 -11.63 -7.33
C ILE A 173 8.08 -13.05 -6.92
N ALA A 174 9.11 -13.20 -6.10
CA ALA A 174 9.56 -14.49 -5.58
C ALA A 174 8.55 -15.13 -4.61
N ALA A 175 7.76 -14.33 -3.90
CA ALA A 175 6.72 -14.79 -2.97
C ALA A 175 5.43 -15.26 -3.68
N ILE A 176 5.31 -15.12 -5.00
CA ILE A 176 4.13 -15.59 -5.75
C ILE A 176 4.15 -17.13 -5.76
N PRO A 177 3.13 -17.79 -5.18
CA PRO A 177 3.04 -19.24 -5.17
C PRO A 177 2.92 -19.82 -6.58
N ASP A 178 3.41 -21.06 -6.75
CA ASP A 178 3.31 -21.75 -8.04
C ASP A 178 1.85 -22.08 -8.35
N CYS A 179 1.38 -21.52 -9.47
CA CYS A 179 0.04 -21.76 -10.01
C CYS A 179 0.03 -21.40 -11.50
N ALA A 180 -1.02 -21.82 -12.20
CA ALA A 180 -1.16 -21.53 -13.64
C ALA A 180 -1.14 -20.03 -13.99
N GLY A 181 -1.58 -19.17 -13.06
CA GLY A 181 -1.59 -17.72 -13.22
C GLY A 181 -0.27 -17.01 -12.82
N ALA A 182 0.68 -17.72 -12.21
CA ALA A 182 1.90 -17.11 -11.66
C ALA A 182 2.72 -16.31 -12.68
N PRO A 183 2.95 -16.76 -13.93
CA PRO A 183 3.68 -15.95 -14.91
C PRO A 183 3.01 -14.61 -15.21
N ARG A 184 1.67 -14.62 -15.35
CA ARG A 184 0.90 -13.41 -15.60
C ARG A 184 0.91 -12.47 -14.42
N LEU A 185 0.82 -13.01 -13.20
CA LEU A 185 0.87 -12.20 -11.98
C LEU A 185 2.25 -11.57 -11.76
N ARG A 186 3.35 -12.31 -12.05
CA ARG A 186 4.72 -11.77 -12.02
C ARG A 186 4.87 -10.60 -13.00
N ALA A 187 4.37 -10.76 -14.23
CA ALA A 187 4.40 -9.68 -15.21
C ALA A 187 3.58 -8.45 -14.77
N LEU A 188 2.41 -8.66 -14.15
CA LEU A 188 1.58 -7.58 -13.61
C LEU A 188 2.27 -6.82 -12.48
N VAL A 189 2.88 -7.52 -11.52
CA VAL A 189 3.62 -6.90 -10.43
C VAL A 189 4.77 -6.06 -10.97
N TRP A 190 5.51 -6.59 -11.95
CA TRP A 190 6.60 -5.85 -12.61
C TRP A 190 6.09 -4.57 -13.30
N MET A 191 5.04 -4.68 -14.12
CA MET A 191 4.46 -3.55 -14.84
C MET A 191 3.94 -2.45 -13.87
N GLU A 192 3.28 -2.84 -12.79
CA GLU A 192 2.78 -1.89 -11.79
C GLU A 192 3.93 -1.25 -11.00
N SER A 193 5.02 -1.96 -10.75
CA SER A 193 6.19 -1.38 -10.10
C SER A 193 6.86 -0.30 -10.94
N GLU A 194 6.97 -0.48 -12.26
CA GLU A 194 7.47 0.55 -13.18
C GLU A 194 6.55 1.78 -13.26
N ARG A 195 5.25 1.60 -13.05
CA ARG A 195 4.29 2.71 -12.98
C ARG A 195 4.44 3.51 -11.68
N LEU A 196 4.80 2.86 -10.59
CA LEU A 196 5.02 3.52 -9.28
C LEU A 196 6.36 4.26 -9.24
N VAL A 197 7.44 3.59 -9.63
CA VAL A 197 8.81 4.14 -9.71
C VAL A 197 9.34 3.87 -11.11
N PRO A 198 9.35 4.89 -12.00
CA PRO A 198 9.78 4.74 -13.38
C PRO A 198 11.20 4.20 -13.50
N ARG A 199 11.42 3.33 -14.47
CA ARG A 199 12.72 2.68 -14.71
C ARG A 199 13.89 3.67 -14.86
N ALA A 200 13.63 4.84 -15.48
CA ALA A 200 14.63 5.89 -15.59
C ALA A 200 15.20 6.35 -14.24
N TRP A 201 14.36 6.42 -13.20
CA TRP A 201 14.82 6.77 -11.85
C TRP A 201 15.71 5.70 -11.23
N CYS A 202 15.42 4.42 -11.49
CA CYS A 202 16.24 3.29 -11.04
C CYS A 202 17.61 3.29 -11.76
N GLU A 203 17.63 3.50 -13.06
CA GLU A 203 18.85 3.58 -13.88
C GLU A 203 19.74 4.75 -13.44
N ASP A 204 19.17 5.92 -13.19
CA ASP A 204 19.90 7.08 -12.69
C ASP A 204 20.49 6.84 -11.30
N ALA A 205 19.75 6.21 -10.38
CA ALA A 205 20.23 5.85 -9.05
C ALA A 205 21.38 4.84 -9.12
N ALA A 206 21.25 3.81 -9.96
CA ALA A 206 22.31 2.81 -10.19
C ALA A 206 23.59 3.44 -10.75
N ALA A 207 23.45 4.38 -11.71
CA ALA A 207 24.58 5.12 -12.28
C ALA A 207 25.29 6.02 -11.25
N ARG A 208 24.54 6.70 -10.36
CA ARG A 208 25.13 7.48 -9.26
C ARG A 208 25.90 6.59 -8.30
N ARG A 209 25.34 5.45 -7.90
CA ARG A 209 25.96 4.51 -6.98
C ARG A 209 27.26 3.92 -7.53
N ALA A 210 27.26 3.54 -8.82
CA ALA A 210 28.45 3.02 -9.48
C ALA A 210 29.60 4.05 -9.49
N ARG A 211 29.30 5.34 -9.74
CA ARG A 211 30.29 6.42 -9.66
C ARG A 211 30.88 6.61 -8.26
N THR A 212 30.04 6.55 -7.23
CA THR A 212 30.50 6.68 -5.83
C THR A 212 31.43 5.54 -5.43
N GLN A 213 31.11 4.31 -5.85
CA GLN A 213 31.95 3.13 -5.56
C GLN A 213 33.28 3.15 -6.32
N ALA A 214 33.33 3.76 -7.50
CA ALA A 214 34.58 3.88 -8.28
C ALA A 214 35.57 4.95 -7.74
N HIS A 215 35.10 5.80 -6.81
CA HIS A 215 35.88 6.89 -6.21
C HIS A 215 36.19 6.65 -4.71
N ALA A 216 35.77 5.51 -4.16
CA ALA A 216 36.03 5.07 -2.78
C ALA A 216 37.09 3.98 -2.74
#